data_231d716c8a85f4e394dca7c9f2e9bca5
#
_entry.id   231d716c8a85f4e394dca7c9f2e9bca5
#
_cell.length_a   1.000
_cell.length_b   1.000
_cell.length_c   1.000
_cell.angle_alpha   90.00
_cell.angle_beta   90.00
_cell.angle_gamma   90.00
#
_symmetry.space_group_name_H-M   'P 1'
#
loop_
_entity.id
_entity.type
_entity.pdbx_description
1 polymer ?
#
loop_
_entity_poly.entity_id
_entity_poly.type
_entity_poly.pdbx_seq_one_letter_code
_entity_poly.pdbx_strand_id
1 'polypeptide(L)'
;YENDPYPIPGDGYQFRYGRLRYLYYMATAKVWVFDCRQPEWLIKRKGCYYIQTWHGTPLKKLAFDLDDIHAASQNHKTMFYRQGKAWNYLISANRFSTDVFERAFCVPREKIIEVGYPRNDILYSERADEIAKEVKKEFGIPEDKRVILYAPTWRDNQFYGKGKYKFTLAMDLERMRKEFGKDSVILLRTHYYIADSLDLTGLEDFVYNGSTYNDVSRLYLASDICITDYSSVFFDFANLKRPVLFYTY
;
A
#
# COMPACT_ATOMS: atom_id res chain seq x y z
N TYR A 1 5.70 13.37 -9.17
CA TYR A 1 5.84 13.53 -7.71
C TYR A 1 5.10 14.80 -7.25
N GLU A 2 4.62 14.81 -6.04
CA GLU A 2 3.92 15.96 -5.46
C GLU A 2 4.86 16.78 -4.58
N ASN A 3 5.61 16.15 -3.71
CA ASN A 3 6.52 16.79 -2.77
C ASN A 3 7.95 16.75 -3.30
N ASP A 4 8.66 15.65 -3.06
CA ASP A 4 10.04 15.46 -3.44
C ASP A 4 10.21 14.34 -4.49
N PRO A 5 11.17 14.50 -5.43
CA PRO A 5 11.49 13.42 -6.35
C PRO A 5 12.10 12.24 -5.60
N TYR A 6 11.69 11.05 -5.97
CA TYR A 6 12.22 9.79 -5.45
C TYR A 6 13.12 9.14 -6.51
N PRO A 7 14.31 8.62 -6.17
CA PRO A 7 15.15 7.93 -7.12
C PRO A 7 14.41 6.72 -7.71
N ILE A 8 14.25 6.71 -9.03
CA ILE A 8 13.68 5.58 -9.77
C ILE A 8 14.78 4.93 -10.60
N PRO A 9 14.83 3.60 -10.68
CA PRO A 9 15.81 2.92 -11.51
C PRO A 9 15.53 3.13 -13.01
N GLY A 10 16.59 3.07 -13.84
CA GLY A 10 16.51 3.18 -15.28
C GLY A 10 16.42 4.63 -15.80
N ASP A 11 15.99 4.78 -17.05
CA ASP A 11 15.99 6.06 -17.80
C ASP A 11 14.67 6.84 -17.65
N GLY A 12 14.00 6.67 -16.51
CA GLY A 12 12.72 7.33 -16.25
C GLY A 12 12.86 8.83 -16.01
N TYR A 13 11.91 9.62 -16.50
CA TYR A 13 11.80 11.03 -16.22
C TYR A 13 10.78 11.29 -15.11
N GLN A 14 11.12 12.19 -14.17
CA GLN A 14 10.24 12.60 -13.09
C GLN A 14 9.72 14.02 -13.32
N PHE A 15 8.41 14.19 -13.20
CA PHE A 15 7.77 15.50 -13.35
C PHE A 15 6.91 15.81 -12.13
N ARG A 16 6.97 17.07 -11.69
CA ARG A 16 6.10 17.52 -10.61
C ARG A 16 4.65 17.56 -11.10
N TYR A 17 3.76 16.96 -10.30
CA TYR A 17 2.33 16.89 -10.56
C TYR A 17 1.73 18.29 -10.85
N GLY A 18 0.82 18.37 -11.84
CA GLY A 18 0.12 19.61 -12.21
C GLY A 18 0.95 20.67 -12.91
N ARG A 19 2.23 20.43 -13.25
CA ARG A 19 3.07 21.37 -14.01
C ARG A 19 2.98 21.13 -15.51
N LEU A 20 3.41 22.11 -16.32
CA LEU A 20 3.30 22.07 -17.79
C LEU A 20 3.89 20.80 -18.41
N ARG A 21 5.07 20.37 -17.95
CA ARG A 21 5.69 19.11 -18.43
C ARG A 21 4.84 17.90 -18.09
N TYR A 22 4.28 17.82 -16.88
CA TYR A 22 3.35 16.76 -16.50
C TYR A 22 2.14 16.73 -17.45
N LEU A 23 1.49 17.87 -17.67
CA LEU A 23 0.33 17.97 -18.57
C LEU A 23 0.69 17.58 -20.02
N TYR A 24 1.85 18.02 -20.51
CA TYR A 24 2.34 17.65 -21.84
C TYR A 24 2.49 16.12 -21.99
N TYR A 25 3.18 15.46 -21.05
CA TYR A 25 3.36 14.01 -21.10
C TYR A 25 2.06 13.25 -20.90
N MET A 26 1.17 13.74 -20.05
CA MET A 26 -0.17 13.16 -19.90
C MET A 26 -0.97 13.24 -21.21
N ALA A 27 -0.87 14.34 -21.94
CA ALA A 27 -1.55 14.52 -23.22
C ALA A 27 -0.94 13.68 -24.36
N THR A 28 0.36 13.40 -24.33
CA THR A 28 1.08 12.75 -25.43
C THR A 28 1.37 11.26 -25.19
N ALA A 29 1.33 10.77 -23.96
CA ALA A 29 1.61 9.39 -23.62
C ALA A 29 0.71 8.40 -24.38
N LYS A 30 1.30 7.28 -24.83
CA LYS A 30 0.57 6.19 -25.45
C LYS A 30 -0.10 5.27 -24.42
N VAL A 31 0.48 5.19 -23.23
CA VAL A 31 0.00 4.35 -22.12
C VAL A 31 0.02 5.15 -20.83
N TRP A 32 -1.07 5.10 -20.11
CA TRP A 32 -1.18 5.54 -18.73
C TRP A 32 -1.25 4.32 -17.81
N VAL A 33 -0.45 4.32 -16.75
CA VAL A 33 -0.50 3.31 -15.69
C VAL A 33 -0.68 4.04 -14.37
N PHE A 34 -1.79 3.77 -13.69
CA PHE A 34 -2.12 4.39 -12.40
C PHE A 34 -2.65 3.37 -11.41
N ASP A 35 -2.29 3.55 -10.17
CA ASP A 35 -2.83 2.80 -9.03
C ASP A 35 -4.02 3.51 -8.37
N CYS A 36 -4.11 4.83 -8.55
CA CYS A 36 -5.18 5.68 -8.04
C CYS A 36 -6.09 6.18 -9.16
N ARG A 37 -7.30 6.57 -8.78
CA ARG A 37 -8.23 7.21 -9.71
C ARG A 37 -7.71 8.60 -10.09
N GLN A 38 -7.84 8.94 -11.36
CA GLN A 38 -7.44 10.25 -11.85
C GLN A 38 -8.61 11.25 -11.79
N PRO A 39 -8.35 12.56 -11.70
CA PRO A 39 -9.39 13.58 -11.74
C PRO A 39 -10.23 13.50 -13.03
N GLU A 40 -11.52 13.81 -12.95
CA GLU A 40 -12.42 13.74 -14.11
C GLU A 40 -12.05 14.70 -15.26
N TRP A 41 -11.35 15.79 -14.96
CA TRP A 41 -10.87 16.72 -15.98
C TRP A 41 -9.73 16.16 -16.84
N LEU A 42 -9.07 15.09 -16.37
CA LEU A 42 -8.00 14.45 -17.10
C LEU A 42 -8.58 13.50 -18.16
N ILE A 43 -8.84 14.01 -19.33
CA ILE A 43 -9.45 13.27 -20.42
C ILE A 43 -8.39 12.54 -21.22
N LYS A 44 -8.52 11.22 -21.31
CA LYS A 44 -7.65 10.35 -22.09
C LYS A 44 -7.90 10.60 -23.59
N ARG A 45 -6.82 10.90 -24.33
CA ARG A 45 -6.91 11.06 -25.78
C ARG A 45 -7.20 9.72 -26.50
N LYS A 46 -7.75 9.79 -27.71
CA LYS A 46 -7.89 8.64 -28.60
C LYS A 46 -6.51 8.03 -28.90
N GLY A 47 -6.38 6.71 -28.78
CA GLY A 47 -5.11 5.97 -28.98
C GLY A 47 -4.21 5.93 -27.76
N CYS A 48 -4.63 6.44 -26.60
CA CYS A 48 -3.97 6.21 -25.32
C CYS A 48 -4.64 5.02 -24.61
N TYR A 49 -3.85 4.08 -24.12
CA TYR A 49 -4.31 3.00 -23.27
C TYR A 49 -4.20 3.39 -21.80
N TYR A 50 -5.25 3.16 -21.02
CA TYR A 50 -5.28 3.41 -19.60
C TYR A 50 -5.35 2.07 -18.84
N ILE A 51 -4.28 1.74 -18.13
CA ILE A 51 -4.17 0.57 -17.28
C ILE A 51 -4.32 1.06 -15.84
N GLN A 52 -5.36 0.59 -15.17
CA GLN A 52 -5.55 0.80 -13.74
C GLN A 52 -5.00 -0.42 -13.00
N THR A 53 -4.02 -0.22 -12.13
CA THR A 53 -3.44 -1.33 -11.34
C THR A 53 -4.17 -1.55 -10.03
N TRP A 54 -4.95 -0.55 -9.60
CA TRP A 54 -5.45 -0.48 -8.25
C TRP A 54 -4.31 -0.54 -7.21
N HIS A 55 -4.64 -0.62 -5.93
CA HIS A 55 -3.62 -0.54 -4.88
C HIS A 55 -3.80 -1.57 -3.75
N GLY A 56 -4.60 -2.61 -3.95
CA GLY A 56 -4.73 -3.69 -2.99
C GLY A 56 -5.90 -4.62 -3.25
N THR A 57 -5.84 -5.80 -2.66
CA THR A 57 -6.94 -6.74 -2.64
C THR A 57 -8.11 -6.15 -1.85
N PRO A 58 -9.35 -6.21 -2.36
CA PRO A 58 -10.52 -5.58 -1.73
C PRO A 58 -10.95 -6.34 -0.48
N LEU A 59 -10.50 -5.89 0.69
CA LEU A 59 -10.93 -6.42 1.98
C LEU A 59 -12.27 -5.79 2.43
N LYS A 60 -12.45 -4.51 2.12
CA LYS A 60 -13.64 -3.74 2.48
C LYS A 60 -14.53 -3.57 1.25
N LYS A 61 -15.83 -3.35 1.46
CA LYS A 61 -16.75 -2.98 0.37
C LYS A 61 -16.24 -1.75 -0.39
N LEU A 62 -16.34 -1.77 -1.71
CA LEU A 62 -15.85 -0.70 -2.58
C LEU A 62 -16.99 -0.14 -3.44
N ALA A 63 -16.92 1.12 -3.77
CA ALA A 63 -17.72 1.81 -4.78
C ALA A 63 -19.21 1.40 -4.79
N PHE A 64 -19.65 0.60 -5.76
CA PHE A 64 -21.05 0.19 -5.89
C PHE A 64 -21.50 -0.86 -4.86
N ASP A 65 -20.56 -1.59 -4.24
CA ASP A 65 -20.85 -2.52 -3.15
C ASP A 65 -21.06 -1.83 -1.79
N LEU A 66 -20.80 -0.53 -1.70
CA LEU A 66 -21.12 0.26 -0.52
C LEU A 66 -22.64 0.38 -0.36
N ASP A 67 -23.16 0.01 0.82
CA ASP A 67 -24.53 0.25 1.18
C ASP A 67 -24.85 1.76 1.12
N ASP A 68 -26.12 2.17 1.08
CA ASP A 68 -26.48 3.58 1.05
C ASP A 68 -25.95 4.29 2.29
N ILE A 69 -24.92 5.06 2.07
CA ILE A 69 -24.14 5.67 3.15
C ILE A 69 -24.34 7.17 3.15
N HIS A 70 -24.63 7.69 4.30
CA HIS A 70 -24.60 9.13 4.60
C HIS A 70 -23.27 9.83 4.25
N ALA A 71 -22.20 9.07 3.94
CA ALA A 71 -20.88 9.58 3.58
C ALA A 71 -20.53 9.54 2.08
N ALA A 72 -21.22 8.73 1.27
CA ALA A 72 -20.98 8.67 -0.17
C ALA A 72 -22.11 9.38 -0.91
N SER A 73 -21.89 10.63 -1.33
CA SER A 73 -22.84 11.35 -2.18
C SER A 73 -23.20 10.52 -3.41
N GLN A 74 -24.42 10.69 -3.94
CA GLN A 74 -24.87 10.04 -5.17
C GLN A 74 -23.89 10.29 -6.35
N ASN A 75 -23.16 11.39 -6.31
CA ASN A 75 -22.07 11.73 -7.22
C ASN A 75 -20.89 10.77 -7.13
N HIS A 76 -20.63 10.13 -5.98
CA HIS A 76 -19.51 9.23 -5.80
C HIS A 76 -19.63 7.95 -6.67
N LYS A 77 -20.80 7.32 -6.69
CA LYS A 77 -21.09 6.14 -7.53
C LYS A 77 -20.99 6.52 -9.02
N THR A 78 -21.57 7.64 -9.41
CA THR A 78 -21.50 8.16 -10.79
C THR A 78 -20.05 8.42 -11.23
N MET A 79 -19.24 8.99 -10.35
CA MET A 79 -17.80 9.22 -10.57
C MET A 79 -17.05 7.92 -10.80
N PHE A 80 -17.27 6.91 -9.95
CA PHE A 80 -16.64 5.60 -10.12
C PHE A 80 -16.99 4.95 -11.46
N TYR A 81 -18.28 5.00 -11.83
CA TYR A 81 -18.74 4.46 -13.10
C TYR A 81 -18.06 5.13 -14.31
N ARG A 82 -18.01 6.48 -14.33
CA ARG A 82 -17.37 7.23 -15.41
C ARG A 82 -15.88 6.93 -15.51
N GLN A 83 -15.21 6.85 -14.39
CA GLN A 83 -13.79 6.55 -14.33
C GLN A 83 -13.48 5.10 -14.76
N GLY A 84 -14.27 4.12 -14.29
CA GLY A 84 -14.14 2.73 -14.72
C GLY A 84 -14.33 2.55 -16.23
N LYS A 85 -15.22 3.34 -16.85
CA LYS A 85 -15.38 3.34 -18.31
C LYS A 85 -14.17 3.86 -19.08
N ALA A 86 -13.37 4.76 -18.47
CA ALA A 86 -12.17 5.29 -19.10
C ALA A 86 -11.00 4.28 -19.11
N TRP A 87 -11.01 3.26 -18.23
CA TRP A 87 -9.99 2.23 -18.16
C TRP A 87 -10.09 1.29 -19.37
N ASN A 88 -8.96 1.01 -19.98
CA ASN A 88 -8.86 -0.04 -20.98
C ASN A 88 -8.69 -1.40 -20.30
N TYR A 89 -7.85 -1.42 -19.24
CA TYR A 89 -7.58 -2.61 -18.45
C TYR A 89 -7.54 -2.28 -16.97
N LEU A 90 -7.96 -3.23 -16.16
CA LEU A 90 -7.85 -3.21 -14.70
C LEU A 90 -7.08 -4.46 -14.27
N ILE A 91 -6.00 -4.28 -13.54
CA ILE A 91 -5.21 -5.38 -12.99
C ILE A 91 -5.89 -5.94 -11.74
N SER A 92 -5.95 -7.26 -11.66
CA SER A 92 -6.48 -7.98 -10.51
C SER A 92 -5.45 -8.99 -10.00
N ALA A 93 -5.41 -9.18 -8.68
CA ALA A 93 -4.48 -10.10 -8.04
C ALA A 93 -4.92 -11.57 -8.14
N ASN A 94 -6.23 -11.81 -8.15
CA ASN A 94 -6.80 -13.16 -8.07
C ASN A 94 -8.30 -13.14 -8.41
N ARG A 95 -8.89 -14.33 -8.52
CA ARG A 95 -10.31 -14.50 -8.84
C ARG A 95 -11.25 -13.71 -7.93
N PHE A 96 -11.01 -13.74 -6.63
CA PHE A 96 -11.82 -12.99 -5.68
C PHE A 96 -11.81 -11.49 -5.98
N SER A 97 -10.63 -10.91 -6.18
CA SER A 97 -10.49 -9.49 -6.52
C SER A 97 -11.18 -9.16 -7.85
N THR A 98 -11.05 -10.05 -8.83
CA THR A 98 -11.69 -9.90 -10.14
C THR A 98 -13.20 -9.83 -10.03
N ASP A 99 -13.82 -10.77 -9.31
CA ASP A 99 -15.27 -10.84 -9.12
C ASP A 99 -15.80 -9.61 -8.35
N VAL A 100 -15.01 -9.10 -7.38
CA VAL A 100 -15.34 -7.85 -6.67
C VAL A 100 -15.21 -6.64 -7.58
N PHE A 101 -14.13 -6.52 -8.35
CA PHE A 101 -13.89 -5.37 -9.21
C PHE A 101 -14.88 -5.27 -10.36
N GLU A 102 -15.26 -6.39 -10.97
CA GLU A 102 -16.32 -6.44 -11.99
C GLU A 102 -17.61 -5.81 -11.48
N ARG A 103 -18.05 -6.20 -10.29
CA ARG A 103 -19.28 -5.71 -9.67
C ARG A 103 -19.11 -4.30 -9.11
N ALA A 104 -18.08 -4.08 -8.28
CA ALA A 104 -17.90 -2.85 -7.52
C ALA A 104 -17.54 -1.64 -8.39
N PHE A 105 -16.84 -1.86 -9.51
CA PHE A 105 -16.43 -0.79 -10.42
C PHE A 105 -17.23 -0.78 -11.72
N CYS A 106 -18.14 -1.72 -11.91
CA CYS A 106 -18.89 -1.90 -13.16
C CYS A 106 -17.98 -1.99 -14.39
N VAL A 107 -16.83 -2.69 -14.24
CA VAL A 107 -15.86 -2.91 -15.30
C VAL A 107 -16.12 -4.28 -15.92
N PRO A 108 -16.34 -4.36 -17.25
CA PRO A 108 -16.56 -5.64 -17.91
C PRO A 108 -15.40 -6.63 -17.70
N ARG A 109 -15.73 -7.91 -17.51
CA ARG A 109 -14.78 -8.98 -17.20
C ARG A 109 -13.61 -9.06 -18.18
N GLU A 110 -13.85 -8.83 -19.45
CA GLU A 110 -12.83 -8.87 -20.51
C GLU A 110 -11.78 -7.77 -20.41
N LYS A 111 -12.03 -6.75 -19.60
CA LYS A 111 -11.06 -5.69 -19.28
C LYS A 111 -10.24 -5.97 -18.02
N ILE A 112 -10.60 -6.99 -17.25
CA ILE A 112 -9.89 -7.32 -16.00
C ILE A 112 -8.84 -8.38 -16.31
N ILE A 113 -7.59 -8.04 -16.06
CA ILE A 113 -6.44 -8.91 -16.28
C ILE A 113 -5.99 -9.47 -14.92
N GLU A 114 -6.21 -10.75 -14.71
CA GLU A 114 -5.88 -11.46 -13.49
C GLU A 114 -4.45 -12.01 -13.56
N VAL A 115 -3.48 -11.23 -13.12
CA VAL A 115 -2.04 -11.54 -13.24
C VAL A 115 -1.23 -11.25 -11.98
N GLY A 116 -1.89 -10.88 -10.88
CA GLY A 116 -1.19 -10.41 -9.69
C GLY A 116 -0.88 -8.91 -9.75
N TYR A 117 -0.34 -8.38 -8.66
CA TYR A 117 0.11 -6.99 -8.63
C TYR A 117 1.61 -6.90 -8.93
N PRO A 118 2.04 -6.09 -9.92
CA PRO A 118 3.46 -5.95 -10.29
C PRO A 118 4.36 -5.59 -9.11
N ARG A 119 3.85 -4.85 -8.11
CA ARG A 119 4.62 -4.52 -6.91
C ARG A 119 5.06 -5.74 -6.10
N ASN A 120 4.42 -6.89 -6.31
CA ASN A 120 4.73 -8.14 -5.60
C ASN A 120 5.76 -9.00 -6.35
N ASP A 121 6.17 -8.63 -7.57
CA ASP A 121 7.13 -9.40 -8.36
C ASP A 121 8.49 -9.51 -7.63
N ILE A 122 8.87 -8.47 -6.90
CA ILE A 122 10.10 -8.46 -6.09
C ILE A 122 10.12 -9.58 -5.04
N LEU A 123 8.94 -10.02 -4.55
CA LEU A 123 8.83 -11.09 -3.54
C LEU A 123 9.25 -12.46 -4.09
N TYR A 124 9.27 -12.61 -5.42
CA TYR A 124 9.69 -13.81 -6.15
C TYR A 124 11.06 -13.66 -6.79
N SER A 125 11.77 -12.57 -6.51
CA SER A 125 13.10 -12.31 -7.06
C SER A 125 14.12 -13.32 -6.56
N GLU A 126 15.04 -13.73 -7.43
CA GLU A 126 16.21 -14.53 -7.06
C GLU A 126 17.12 -13.80 -6.03
N ARG A 127 17.02 -12.47 -5.97
CA ARG A 127 17.73 -11.63 -5.01
C ARG A 127 16.94 -11.38 -3.71
N ALA A 128 15.84 -12.09 -3.46
CA ALA A 128 14.98 -11.84 -2.30
C ALA A 128 15.76 -11.89 -0.97
N ASP A 129 16.63 -12.88 -0.80
CA ASP A 129 17.45 -13.04 0.42
C ASP A 129 18.51 -11.93 0.55
N GLU A 130 19.10 -11.50 -0.56
CA GLU A 130 20.04 -10.38 -0.60
C GLU A 130 19.36 -9.08 -0.17
N ILE A 131 18.19 -8.80 -0.76
CA ILE A 131 17.36 -7.63 -0.43
C ILE A 131 16.95 -7.64 1.06
N ALA A 132 16.58 -8.79 1.60
CA ALA A 132 16.26 -8.92 3.01
C ALA A 132 17.43 -8.54 3.92
N LYS A 133 18.65 -8.97 3.59
CA LYS A 133 19.87 -8.60 4.31
C LYS A 133 20.19 -7.12 4.16
N GLU A 134 20.05 -6.55 2.95
CA GLU A 134 20.21 -5.11 2.73
C GLU A 134 19.29 -4.30 3.66
N VAL A 135 18.01 -4.66 3.74
CA VAL A 135 17.04 -3.98 4.60
C VAL A 135 17.43 -4.12 6.08
N LYS A 136 17.77 -5.33 6.55
CA LYS A 136 18.26 -5.51 7.93
C LYS A 136 19.45 -4.59 8.22
N LYS A 137 20.39 -4.51 7.29
CA LYS A 137 21.58 -3.65 7.42
C LYS A 137 21.21 -2.16 7.41
N GLU A 138 20.30 -1.72 6.53
CA GLU A 138 19.82 -0.34 6.46
C GLU A 138 19.19 0.13 7.77
N PHE A 139 18.47 -0.75 8.47
CA PHE A 139 17.88 -0.47 9.78
C PHE A 139 18.82 -0.76 10.96
N GLY A 140 19.98 -1.39 10.75
CA GLY A 140 20.86 -1.83 11.84
C GLY A 140 20.32 -3.02 12.63
N ILE A 141 19.43 -3.81 12.02
CA ILE A 141 18.85 -5.03 12.63
C ILE A 141 19.92 -6.14 12.61
N PRO A 142 20.25 -6.79 13.76
CA PRO A 142 21.16 -7.93 13.78
C PRO A 142 20.65 -9.08 12.89
N GLU A 143 21.59 -9.73 12.16
CA GLU A 143 21.23 -10.76 11.17
C GLU A 143 20.53 -11.97 11.81
N ASP A 144 20.92 -12.33 13.03
CA ASP A 144 20.40 -13.44 13.80
C ASP A 144 18.98 -13.21 14.38
N LYS A 145 18.51 -11.96 14.38
CA LYS A 145 17.19 -11.62 14.88
C LYS A 145 16.09 -11.97 13.88
N ARG A 146 15.03 -12.57 14.41
CA ARG A 146 13.76 -12.71 13.70
C ARG A 146 13.06 -11.36 13.63
N VAL A 147 12.54 -10.99 12.47
CA VAL A 147 11.85 -9.73 12.26
C VAL A 147 10.35 -9.93 12.23
N ILE A 148 9.66 -9.25 13.12
CA ILE A 148 8.20 -9.20 13.19
C ILE A 148 7.74 -7.88 12.58
N LEU A 149 7.14 -7.91 11.39
CA LEU A 149 6.49 -6.74 10.81
C LEU A 149 5.19 -6.47 11.55
N TYR A 150 5.09 -5.34 12.23
CA TYR A 150 3.84 -4.88 12.82
C TYR A 150 3.26 -3.73 11.98
N ALA A 151 2.17 -4.01 11.26
CA ALA A 151 1.54 -3.09 10.32
C ALA A 151 0.06 -2.83 10.67
N PRO A 152 -0.21 -2.07 11.74
CA PRO A 152 -1.58 -1.76 12.16
C PRO A 152 -2.25 -0.78 11.21
N THR A 153 -3.58 -0.93 11.01
CA THR A 153 -4.40 0.00 10.24
C THR A 153 -4.61 1.29 11.01
N TRP A 154 -4.41 2.41 10.33
CA TRP A 154 -4.81 3.70 10.86
C TRP A 154 -6.34 3.82 10.92
N ARG A 155 -6.85 4.46 12.00
CA ARG A 155 -8.28 4.64 12.23
C ARG A 155 -8.67 6.10 12.07
N ASP A 156 -9.62 6.35 11.16
CA ASP A 156 -10.11 7.68 10.81
C ASP A 156 -10.88 8.39 11.93
N ASN A 157 -11.27 7.68 12.99
CA ASN A 157 -12.10 8.19 14.08
C ASN A 157 -11.32 8.66 15.32
N GLN A 158 -10.01 8.67 15.26
CA GLN A 158 -9.16 9.11 16.38
C GLN A 158 -8.55 10.48 16.10
N PHE A 159 -9.30 11.57 16.40
CA PHE A 159 -8.83 12.96 16.26
C PHE A 159 -8.77 13.68 17.61
N TYR A 160 -7.81 14.60 17.76
CA TYR A 160 -7.84 15.64 18.80
C TYR A 160 -8.34 17.00 18.27
N GLY A 161 -8.57 17.16 16.96
CA GLY A 161 -8.95 18.40 16.29
C GLY A 161 -8.48 18.43 14.83
N LYS A 162 -8.85 19.47 14.07
CA LYS A 162 -8.43 19.60 12.66
C LYS A 162 -6.92 19.46 12.51
N GLY A 163 -6.45 18.35 11.91
CA GLY A 163 -5.04 18.10 11.60
C GLY A 163 -4.20 17.50 12.74
N LYS A 164 -4.78 17.17 13.89
CA LYS A 164 -4.07 16.48 14.97
C LYS A 164 -4.70 15.12 15.23
N TYR A 165 -4.05 14.08 14.75
CA TYR A 165 -4.46 12.69 14.94
C TYR A 165 -3.87 12.14 16.23
N LYS A 166 -4.68 11.42 17.00
CA LYS A 166 -4.20 10.58 18.10
C LYS A 166 -4.06 9.18 17.58
N PHE A 167 -2.86 8.66 17.59
CA PHE A 167 -2.64 7.25 17.39
C PHE A 167 -1.97 6.67 18.63
N THR A 168 -2.61 5.65 19.16
CA THR A 168 -2.03 4.84 20.23
C THR A 168 -1.87 3.44 19.66
N LEU A 169 -0.64 2.92 19.68
CA LEU A 169 -0.42 1.52 19.36
C LEU A 169 -1.21 0.67 20.36
N ALA A 170 -2.05 -0.23 19.83
CA ALA A 170 -2.82 -1.14 20.68
C ALA A 170 -1.93 -2.24 21.28
N MET A 171 -0.83 -2.56 20.61
CA MET A 171 0.15 -3.56 21.06
C MET A 171 1.07 -2.96 22.12
N ASP A 172 1.20 -3.65 23.25
CA ASP A 172 2.15 -3.33 24.31
C ASP A 172 3.56 -3.76 23.88
N LEU A 173 4.33 -2.81 23.36
CA LEU A 173 5.69 -3.04 22.84
C LEU A 173 6.69 -3.39 23.94
N GLU A 174 6.53 -2.85 25.15
CA GLU A 174 7.37 -3.18 26.31
C GLU A 174 7.21 -4.66 26.69
N ARG A 175 5.96 -5.13 26.74
CA ARG A 175 5.68 -6.54 26.99
C ARG A 175 6.24 -7.42 25.89
N MET A 176 6.08 -7.02 24.62
CA MET A 176 6.65 -7.75 23.47
C MET A 176 8.16 -7.87 23.58
N ARG A 177 8.85 -6.76 23.96
CA ARG A 177 10.29 -6.75 24.19
C ARG A 177 10.71 -7.73 25.28
N LYS A 178 10.00 -7.71 26.41
CA LYS A 178 10.29 -8.60 27.54
C LYS A 178 10.16 -10.07 27.15
N GLU A 179 9.14 -10.43 26.39
CA GLU A 179 8.86 -11.83 26.04
C GLU A 179 9.71 -12.32 24.83
N PHE A 180 9.94 -11.49 23.83
CA PHE A 180 10.52 -11.89 22.54
C PHE A 180 11.82 -11.19 22.17
N GLY A 181 12.25 -10.17 22.90
CA GLY A 181 13.41 -9.33 22.53
C GLY A 181 14.75 -10.08 22.49
N LYS A 182 14.82 -11.28 23.13
CA LYS A 182 16.00 -12.12 23.05
C LYS A 182 16.28 -12.58 21.61
N ASP A 183 15.26 -13.00 20.88
CA ASP A 183 15.39 -13.67 19.59
C ASP A 183 14.72 -12.90 18.42
N SER A 184 13.95 -11.86 18.74
CA SER A 184 13.13 -11.15 17.76
C SER A 184 13.22 -9.63 17.94
N VAL A 185 12.86 -8.92 16.89
CA VAL A 185 12.69 -7.45 16.86
C VAL A 185 11.42 -7.10 16.12
N ILE A 186 10.87 -5.91 16.36
CA ILE A 186 9.70 -5.38 15.64
C ILE A 186 10.16 -4.38 14.58
N LEU A 187 9.75 -4.61 13.34
CA LEU A 187 9.79 -3.64 12.27
C LEU A 187 8.40 -3.00 12.18
N LEU A 188 8.28 -1.77 12.68
CA LEU A 188 7.00 -1.08 12.78
C LEU A 188 6.68 -0.34 11.49
N ARG A 189 5.50 -0.61 10.90
CA ARG A 189 4.99 0.08 9.71
C ARG A 189 3.62 0.68 9.98
N THR A 190 3.60 1.93 10.42
CA THR A 190 2.36 2.70 10.61
C THR A 190 2.10 3.60 9.40
N HIS A 191 0.97 4.28 9.40
CA HIS A 191 0.68 5.30 8.40
C HIS A 191 1.63 6.49 8.57
N TYR A 192 2.10 7.08 7.47
CA TYR A 192 3.09 8.16 7.49
C TYR A 192 2.66 9.40 8.30
N TYR A 193 1.35 9.69 8.42
CA TYR A 193 0.85 10.80 9.24
C TYR A 193 1.16 10.69 10.73
N ILE A 194 1.47 9.51 11.21
CA ILE A 194 1.71 9.24 12.63
C ILE A 194 3.13 8.75 12.91
N ALA A 195 3.93 8.59 11.86
CA ALA A 195 5.31 8.09 11.97
C ALA A 195 6.15 8.92 12.97
N ASP A 196 5.99 10.25 12.94
CA ASP A 196 6.74 11.20 13.76
C ASP A 196 6.14 11.40 15.17
N SER A 197 4.94 10.88 15.42
CA SER A 197 4.23 11.07 16.71
C SER A 197 4.41 9.90 17.69
N LEU A 198 5.12 8.84 17.27
CA LEU A 198 5.33 7.67 18.10
C LEU A 198 6.54 7.88 19.01
N ASP A 199 6.30 7.78 20.30
CA ASP A 199 7.35 7.73 21.31
C ASP A 199 7.84 6.28 21.42
N LEU A 200 9.06 6.03 20.95
CA LEU A 200 9.74 4.75 21.01
C LEU A 200 10.95 4.79 21.96
N THR A 201 11.02 5.81 22.81
CA THR A 201 12.12 6.00 23.77
C THR A 201 12.27 4.77 24.67
N GLY A 202 13.48 4.25 24.75
CA GLY A 202 13.81 3.05 25.52
C GLY A 202 13.53 1.72 24.79
N LEU A 203 13.07 1.75 23.53
CA LEU A 203 12.80 0.56 22.72
C LEU A 203 13.66 0.49 21.45
N GLU A 204 14.70 1.33 21.35
CA GLU A 204 15.53 1.49 20.13
C GLU A 204 16.29 0.21 19.75
N ASP A 205 16.51 -0.69 20.69
CA ASP A 205 17.14 -1.99 20.48
C ASP A 205 16.16 -3.08 20.02
N PHE A 206 14.84 -2.81 20.08
CA PHE A 206 13.80 -3.77 19.79
C PHE A 206 12.82 -3.32 18.70
N VAL A 207 12.54 -2.02 18.58
CA VAL A 207 11.57 -1.48 17.62
C VAL A 207 12.26 -0.59 16.59
N TYR A 208 12.18 -0.99 15.34
CA TYR A 208 12.72 -0.26 14.20
C TYR A 208 11.59 0.39 13.41
N ASN A 209 11.63 1.72 13.26
CA ASN A 209 10.55 2.45 12.59
C ASN A 209 10.72 2.45 11.07
N GLY A 210 9.94 1.62 10.38
CA GLY A 210 9.87 1.53 8.91
C GLY A 210 8.72 2.33 8.29
N SER A 211 8.05 3.23 9.05
CA SER A 211 6.83 3.90 8.60
C SER A 211 7.05 4.84 7.40
N THR A 212 8.24 5.40 7.26
CA THR A 212 8.62 6.26 6.13
C THR A 212 9.40 5.55 5.03
N TYR A 213 9.66 4.25 5.18
CA TYR A 213 10.37 3.47 4.17
C TYR A 213 9.54 3.35 2.89
N ASN A 214 10.12 3.70 1.74
CA ASN A 214 9.34 3.89 0.51
C ASN A 214 8.79 2.60 -0.09
N ASP A 215 9.57 1.51 -0.07
CA ASP A 215 9.18 0.24 -0.67
C ASP A 215 8.81 -0.78 0.40
N VAL A 216 7.52 -0.90 0.67
CA VAL A 216 7.01 -1.85 1.67
C VAL A 216 7.30 -3.31 1.32
N SER A 217 7.40 -3.66 0.03
CA SER A 217 7.68 -5.03 -0.39
C SER A 217 9.07 -5.50 0.05
N ARG A 218 10.05 -4.58 0.14
CA ARG A 218 11.37 -4.87 0.72
C ARG A 218 11.29 -5.15 2.22
N LEU A 219 10.39 -4.44 2.94
CA LEU A 219 10.15 -4.73 4.36
C LEU A 219 9.53 -6.12 4.54
N TYR A 220 8.65 -6.55 3.62
CA TYR A 220 8.10 -7.91 3.65
C TYR A 220 9.20 -8.97 3.51
N LEU A 221 10.14 -8.77 2.58
CA LEU A 221 11.27 -9.70 2.39
C LEU A 221 12.12 -9.84 3.66
N ALA A 222 12.36 -8.75 4.37
CA ALA A 222 13.13 -8.74 5.61
C ALA A 222 12.39 -9.33 6.82
N SER A 223 11.07 -9.56 6.71
CA SER A 223 10.22 -9.93 7.84
C SER A 223 9.84 -11.40 7.83
N ASP A 224 9.96 -12.07 8.97
CA ASP A 224 9.65 -13.49 9.14
C ASP A 224 8.17 -13.73 9.48
N ILE A 225 7.54 -12.76 10.15
CA ILE A 225 6.14 -12.80 10.61
C ILE A 225 5.51 -11.45 10.33
N CYS A 226 4.22 -11.44 9.95
CA CYS A 226 3.44 -10.21 9.87
C CYS A 226 2.35 -10.20 10.93
N ILE A 227 2.27 -9.13 11.72
CA ILE A 227 1.16 -8.84 12.62
C ILE A 227 0.41 -7.64 12.07
N THR A 228 -0.88 -7.80 11.80
CA THR A 228 -1.73 -6.73 11.27
C THR A 228 -3.16 -6.90 11.79
N ASP A 229 -4.05 -6.00 11.37
CA ASP A 229 -5.46 -6.04 11.77
C ASP A 229 -6.39 -6.06 10.54
N TYR A 230 -6.93 -4.92 10.13
CA TYR A 230 -7.88 -4.78 9.02
C TYR A 230 -7.22 -4.22 7.73
N SER A 231 -5.91 -4.36 7.60
CA SER A 231 -5.15 -3.89 6.45
C SER A 231 -5.08 -4.94 5.34
N SER A 232 -5.14 -4.50 4.08
CA SER A 232 -4.89 -5.39 2.93
C SER A 232 -3.42 -5.82 2.78
N VAL A 233 -2.53 -5.34 3.63
CA VAL A 233 -1.09 -5.69 3.65
C VAL A 233 -0.86 -7.19 3.75
N PHE A 234 -1.72 -7.90 4.48
CA PHE A 234 -1.55 -9.34 4.66
C PHE A 234 -1.70 -10.15 3.36
N PHE A 235 -2.48 -9.66 2.39
CA PHE A 235 -2.59 -10.32 1.08
C PHE A 235 -1.27 -10.28 0.31
N ASP A 236 -0.56 -9.15 0.36
CA ASP A 236 0.73 -9.03 -0.26
C ASP A 236 1.79 -9.87 0.47
N PHE A 237 1.82 -9.78 1.81
CA PHE A 237 2.73 -10.57 2.63
C PHE A 237 2.53 -12.09 2.49
N ALA A 238 1.29 -12.53 2.29
CA ALA A 238 0.95 -13.96 2.11
C ALA A 238 1.63 -14.62 0.90
N ASN A 239 2.09 -13.83 -0.10
CA ASN A 239 2.90 -14.36 -1.21
C ASN A 239 4.19 -15.03 -0.72
N LEU A 240 4.72 -14.62 0.42
CA LEU A 240 5.94 -15.20 1.03
C LEU A 240 5.68 -16.52 1.76
N LYS A 241 4.40 -16.94 1.94
CA LYS A 241 4.01 -18.13 2.69
C LYS A 241 4.56 -18.16 4.13
N ARG A 242 4.76 -16.98 4.72
CA ARG A 242 5.20 -16.78 6.11
C ARG A 242 3.99 -16.53 7.00
N PRO A 243 4.09 -16.76 8.32
CA PRO A 243 2.99 -16.57 9.26
C PRO A 243 2.41 -15.15 9.26
N VAL A 244 1.08 -15.07 9.28
CA VAL A 244 0.33 -13.83 9.48
C VAL A 244 -0.53 -13.97 10.72
N LEU A 245 -0.42 -13.02 11.65
CA LEU A 245 -1.22 -12.94 12.85
C LEU A 245 -2.15 -11.73 12.79
N PHE A 246 -3.42 -11.95 13.07
CA PHE A 246 -4.41 -10.89 13.12
C PHE A 246 -4.59 -10.42 14.56
N TYR A 247 -4.13 -9.22 14.84
CA TYR A 247 -4.29 -8.55 16.12
C TYR A 247 -5.45 -7.54 16.01
N THR A 248 -6.66 -8.07 16.23
CA THR A 248 -7.91 -7.31 16.14
C THR A 248 -8.35 -6.86 17.53
N TYR A 249 -8.79 -5.60 17.70
CA TYR A 249 -9.19 -4.98 18.98
C TYR A 249 -10.30 -3.97 18.77
#